data_bd0326af9bc88a7038c9c6aac90eda1f
#
_entry.id   bd0326af9bc88a7038c9c6aac90eda1f
#
_cell.length_a   1.000
_cell.length_b   1.000
_cell.length_c   1.000
_cell.angle_alpha   90.00
_cell.angle_beta   90.00
_cell.angle_gamma   90.00
#
_symmetry.space_group_name_H-M   'P 1'
#
loop_
_entity.id
_entity.type
_entity.pdbx_description
1 polymer ?
#
loop_
_entity_poly.entity_id
_entity_poly.type
_entity_poly.pdbx_seq_one_letter_code
_entity_poly.pdbx_strand_id
1 'polypeptide(L)'
;TFLWLPLERQVRIEGRVEKVSAALSDEYFATRPRGSQIGAAASPQGQVVSSREDLEKKFAEIESRYPEGTPIPRPSNWGGFAIIPTVWEFWQGRRNRLHDRVRYSLKNGVWIKERLAP
;
A
#
# COMPACT_ATOMS: atom_id res chain seq x y z
N THR A 1 -4.94 -8.65 -4.23
CA THR A 1 -5.13 -8.87 -5.67
C THR A 1 -4.86 -7.58 -6.42
N PHE A 2 -4.10 -7.67 -7.51
CA PHE A 2 -3.86 -6.60 -8.48
C PHE A 2 -4.53 -6.99 -9.80
N LEU A 3 -5.24 -6.06 -10.43
CA LEU A 3 -5.99 -6.31 -11.66
C LEU A 3 -5.70 -5.21 -12.68
N TRP A 4 -5.29 -5.62 -13.88
CA TRP A 4 -5.11 -4.77 -15.05
C TRP A 4 -6.13 -5.17 -16.11
N LEU A 5 -7.31 -4.55 -16.08
CA LEU A 5 -8.43 -4.86 -17.00
C LEU A 5 -8.04 -4.79 -18.48
N PRO A 6 -7.36 -3.72 -18.96
CA PRO A 6 -7.00 -3.64 -20.39
C PRO A 6 -6.04 -4.74 -20.86
N LEU A 7 -5.29 -5.34 -19.94
CA LEU A 7 -4.36 -6.43 -20.23
C LEU A 7 -4.95 -7.81 -19.97
N GLU A 8 -6.16 -7.86 -19.40
CA GLU A 8 -6.80 -9.09 -18.91
C GLU A 8 -5.84 -9.90 -18.02
N ARG A 9 -5.14 -9.19 -17.09
CA ARG A 9 -4.16 -9.79 -16.17
C ARG A 9 -4.54 -9.56 -14.74
N GLN A 10 -4.29 -10.58 -13.92
CA GLN A 10 -4.43 -10.49 -12.48
C GLN A 10 -3.21 -11.14 -11.80
N VAL A 11 -2.77 -10.52 -10.71
CA VAL A 11 -1.82 -11.12 -9.78
C VAL A 11 -2.50 -11.21 -8.41
N ARG A 12 -2.52 -12.41 -7.85
CA ARG A 12 -3.02 -12.67 -6.51
C ARG A 12 -1.88 -13.10 -5.61
N ILE A 13 -1.83 -12.53 -4.42
CA ILE A 13 -0.79 -12.79 -3.42
C ILE A 13 -1.48 -13.21 -2.12
N GLU A 14 -1.04 -14.31 -1.55
CA GLU A 14 -1.44 -14.75 -0.21
C GLU A 14 -0.19 -14.85 0.67
N GLY A 15 -0.33 -14.46 1.92
CA GLY A 15 0.79 -14.46 2.86
C GLY A 15 0.48 -13.73 4.16
N ARG A 16 1.49 -13.61 5.00
CA ARG A 16 1.42 -12.88 6.25
C ARG A 16 1.66 -11.40 6.01
N VAL A 17 0.92 -10.55 6.70
CA VAL A 17 1.10 -9.10 6.67
C VAL A 17 1.86 -8.66 7.91
N GLU A 18 2.89 -7.85 7.73
CA GLU A 18 3.70 -7.26 8.79
C GLU A 18 3.79 -5.74 8.61
N LYS A 19 3.93 -5.01 9.71
CA LYS A 19 4.33 -3.60 9.64
C LYS A 19 5.79 -3.52 9.22
N VAL A 20 6.10 -2.61 8.30
CA VAL A 20 7.50 -2.30 7.99
C VAL A 20 8.15 -1.57 9.17
N SER A 21 9.50 -1.54 9.21
CA SER A 21 10.22 -0.85 10.27
C SER A 21 9.89 0.66 10.31
N ALA A 22 10.05 1.26 11.49
CA ALA A 22 9.91 2.69 11.64
C ALA A 22 10.89 3.44 10.72
N ALA A 23 12.14 2.99 10.64
CA ALA A 23 13.17 3.59 9.78
C ALA A 23 12.74 3.62 8.30
N LEU A 24 12.23 2.51 7.76
CA LEU A 24 11.74 2.46 6.38
C LEU A 24 10.52 3.38 6.17
N SER A 25 9.65 3.47 7.17
CA SER A 25 8.51 4.38 7.13
C SER A 25 8.94 5.85 7.18
N ASP A 26 9.95 6.19 7.99
CA ASP A 26 10.51 7.54 8.09
C ASP A 26 11.18 7.96 6.78
N GLU A 27 12.01 7.06 6.21
CA GLU A 27 12.66 7.27 4.91
C GLU A 27 11.62 7.56 3.81
N TYR A 28 10.62 6.68 3.68
CA TYR A 28 9.57 6.88 2.67
C TYR A 28 8.73 8.13 2.93
N PHE A 29 8.40 8.43 4.20
CA PHE A 29 7.65 9.64 4.55
C PHE A 29 8.39 10.91 4.12
N ALA A 30 9.71 10.95 4.29
CA ALA A 30 10.54 12.09 3.91
C ALA A 30 10.56 12.34 2.38
N THR A 31 10.36 11.30 1.55
CA THR A 31 10.30 11.44 0.09
C THR A 31 8.97 11.99 -0.42
N ARG A 32 7.92 12.02 0.41
CA ARG A 32 6.59 12.47 -0.01
C ARG A 32 6.57 13.99 -0.26
N PRO A 33 5.73 14.45 -1.21
CA PRO A 33 5.49 15.89 -1.36
C PRO A 33 5.04 16.51 -0.04
N ARG A 34 5.54 17.72 0.27
CA ARG A 34 5.29 18.42 1.53
C ARG A 34 3.79 18.48 1.89
N GLY A 35 2.93 18.88 0.96
CA GLY A 35 1.48 18.90 1.21
C GLY A 35 0.90 17.54 1.62
N SER A 36 1.49 16.43 1.12
CA SER A 36 1.10 15.08 1.53
C SER A 36 1.61 14.71 2.94
N GLN A 37 2.75 15.27 3.36
CA GLN A 37 3.25 15.10 4.73
C GLN A 37 2.36 15.88 5.71
N ILE A 38 2.01 17.13 5.40
CA ILE A 38 1.09 17.97 6.18
C ILE A 38 -0.27 17.28 6.29
N GLY A 39 -0.84 16.83 5.16
CA GLY A 39 -2.11 16.14 5.13
C GLY A 39 -2.13 14.87 5.98
N ALA A 40 -1.04 14.10 5.98
CA ALA A 40 -0.92 12.91 6.84
C ALA A 40 -0.86 13.27 8.34
N ALA A 41 -0.23 14.40 8.68
CA ALA A 41 -0.16 14.88 10.06
C ALA A 41 -1.48 15.49 10.55
N ALA A 42 -2.25 16.10 9.64
CA ALA A 42 -3.53 16.74 9.96
C ALA A 42 -4.71 15.77 10.00
N SER A 43 -4.67 14.69 9.21
CA SER A 43 -5.80 13.80 9.03
C SER A 43 -5.83 12.66 10.05
N PRO A 44 -6.91 12.53 10.86
CA PRO A 44 -7.14 11.36 11.70
C PRO A 44 -7.70 10.22 10.85
N GLN A 45 -6.88 9.62 10.01
CA GLN A 45 -7.30 8.64 8.99
C GLN A 45 -8.29 7.60 9.52
N GLY A 46 -9.44 7.45 8.84
CA GLY A 46 -10.48 6.48 9.17
C GLY A 46 -11.45 6.93 10.27
N GLN A 47 -11.24 8.08 10.89
CA GLN A 47 -12.17 8.63 11.88
C GLN A 47 -13.24 9.51 11.23
N VAL A 48 -14.39 9.60 11.90
CA VAL A 48 -15.42 10.55 11.51
C VAL A 48 -14.95 11.97 11.84
N VAL A 49 -15.12 12.87 10.88
CA VAL A 49 -14.86 14.30 11.05
C VAL A 49 -16.15 15.08 10.83
N SER A 50 -16.26 16.25 11.46
CA SER A 50 -17.51 17.04 11.44
C SER A 50 -17.74 17.68 10.07
N SER A 51 -16.66 18.15 9.40
CA SER A 51 -16.75 18.84 8.12
C SER A 51 -15.42 18.79 7.35
N ARG A 52 -15.47 19.21 6.09
CA ARG A 52 -14.28 19.44 5.29
C ARG A 52 -13.46 20.62 5.81
N GLU A 53 -14.14 21.66 6.25
CA GLU A 53 -13.54 22.89 6.80
C GLU A 53 -12.69 22.57 8.03
N ASP A 54 -13.11 21.62 8.87
CA ASP A 54 -12.32 21.17 10.03
C ASP A 54 -11.00 20.49 9.61
N LEU A 55 -11.02 19.73 8.52
CA LEU A 55 -9.78 19.16 7.97
C LEU A 55 -8.86 20.22 7.39
N GLU A 56 -9.41 21.17 6.66
CA GLU A 56 -8.64 22.29 6.07
C GLU A 56 -8.02 23.18 7.16
N LYS A 57 -8.76 23.43 8.25
CA LYS A 57 -8.24 24.14 9.42
C LYS A 57 -7.08 23.41 10.07
N LYS A 58 -7.19 22.11 10.30
CA LYS A 58 -6.10 21.29 10.83
C LYS A 58 -4.89 21.25 9.90
N PHE A 59 -5.14 21.20 8.59
CA PHE A 59 -4.05 21.29 7.61
C PHE A 59 -3.29 22.59 7.74
N ALA A 60 -3.98 23.75 7.78
CA ALA A 60 -3.36 25.06 7.94
C ALA A 60 -2.62 25.21 9.29
N GLU A 61 -3.15 24.61 10.37
CA GLU A 61 -2.48 24.59 11.67
C GLU A 61 -1.12 23.84 11.61
N ILE A 62 -1.09 22.67 10.95
CA ILE A 62 0.15 21.90 10.78
C ILE A 62 1.12 22.66 9.86
N GLU A 63 0.63 23.23 8.77
CA GLU A 63 1.45 24.00 7.83
C GLU A 63 2.12 25.19 8.53
N SER A 64 1.38 25.92 9.36
CA SER A 64 1.92 27.04 10.16
C SER A 64 2.94 26.59 11.20
N ARG A 65 2.75 25.41 11.79
CA ARG A 65 3.68 24.84 12.77
C ARG A 65 5.02 24.43 12.17
N TYR A 66 5.00 24.03 10.92
CA TYR A 66 6.20 23.64 10.18
C TYR A 66 6.36 24.55 8.96
N PRO A 67 7.06 25.70 9.05
CA PRO A 67 7.32 26.58 7.91
C PRO A 67 8.10 25.89 6.80
N GLU A 68 8.08 26.46 5.60
CA GLU A 68 8.81 25.93 4.46
C GLU A 68 10.29 25.69 4.79
N GLY A 69 10.83 24.56 4.35
CA GLY A 69 12.20 24.12 4.68
C GLY A 69 12.34 23.41 6.03
N THR A 70 11.30 23.42 6.89
CA THR A 70 11.33 22.66 8.16
C THR A 70 10.87 21.23 7.93
N PRO A 71 11.60 20.21 8.40
CA PRO A 71 11.17 18.81 8.33
C PRO A 71 9.87 18.57 9.10
N ILE A 72 8.95 17.84 8.50
CA ILE A 72 7.70 17.41 9.14
C ILE A 72 7.92 16.01 9.68
N PRO A 73 7.80 15.78 11.01
CA PRO A 73 7.95 14.43 11.57
C PRO A 73 6.80 13.54 11.12
N ARG A 74 7.13 12.28 10.80
CA ARG A 74 6.12 11.29 10.47
C ARG A 74 5.20 11.03 11.70
N PRO A 75 3.88 11.07 11.56
CA PRO A 75 2.97 10.65 12.62
C PRO A 75 3.23 9.20 13.03
N SER A 76 3.19 8.91 14.32
CA SER A 76 3.50 7.56 14.86
C SER A 76 2.56 6.47 14.35
N ASN A 77 1.33 6.83 14.01
CA ASN A 77 0.32 5.93 13.43
C ASN A 77 0.42 5.78 11.90
N TRP A 78 1.31 6.55 11.24
CA TRP A 78 1.55 6.47 9.81
C TRP A 78 2.70 5.52 9.50
N GLY A 79 2.53 4.64 8.52
CA GLY A 79 3.57 3.71 8.09
C GLY A 79 3.08 2.78 7.01
N GLY A 80 3.91 1.81 6.65
CA GLY A 80 3.63 0.81 5.63
C GLY A 80 3.43 -0.59 6.18
N PHE A 81 2.92 -1.46 5.31
CA PHE A 81 2.84 -2.90 5.53
C PHE A 81 3.56 -3.63 4.42
N ALA A 82 4.21 -4.73 4.77
CA ALA A 82 4.78 -5.69 3.84
C ALA A 82 3.95 -6.98 3.85
N ILE A 83 3.76 -7.57 2.68
CA ILE A 83 3.22 -8.92 2.55
C ILE A 83 4.41 -9.86 2.42
N ILE A 84 4.53 -10.83 3.32
CA ILE A 84 5.49 -11.94 3.23
C ILE A 84 4.76 -13.08 2.52
N PRO A 85 5.00 -13.26 1.21
CA PRO A 85 4.16 -14.14 0.42
C PRO A 85 4.46 -15.61 0.68
N THR A 86 3.43 -16.43 0.67
CA THR A 86 3.51 -17.90 0.62
C THR A 86 2.89 -18.46 -0.65
N VAL A 87 2.04 -17.66 -1.33
CA VAL A 87 1.44 -18.01 -2.62
C VAL A 87 1.43 -16.80 -3.54
N TRP A 88 1.79 -17.05 -4.79
CA TRP A 88 1.56 -16.15 -5.92
C TRP A 88 0.73 -16.86 -6.96
N GLU A 89 -0.29 -16.23 -7.49
CA GLU A 89 -1.02 -16.71 -8.66
C GLU A 89 -1.03 -15.61 -9.72
N PHE A 90 -0.57 -15.98 -10.92
CA PHE A 90 -0.60 -15.14 -12.10
C PHE A 90 -1.68 -15.67 -13.04
N TRP A 91 -2.63 -14.80 -13.36
CA TRP A 91 -3.75 -15.10 -14.25
C TRP A 91 -3.66 -14.24 -15.50
N GLN A 92 -3.89 -14.86 -16.69
CA GLN A 92 -4.00 -14.20 -17.97
C GLN A 92 -5.28 -14.63 -18.66
N GLY A 93 -6.10 -13.65 -19.08
CA GLY A 93 -7.29 -13.88 -19.90
C GLY A 93 -6.94 -14.52 -21.24
N ARG A 94 -7.76 -15.51 -21.66
CA ARG A 94 -7.66 -16.20 -22.94
C ARG A 94 -9.05 -16.48 -23.48
N ARG A 95 -9.13 -16.70 -24.82
CA ARG A 95 -10.36 -17.09 -25.50
C ARG A 95 -10.92 -18.40 -24.94
N ASN A 96 -12.22 -18.59 -25.10
CA ASN A 96 -12.94 -19.81 -24.72
C ASN A 96 -12.83 -20.15 -23.22
N ARG A 97 -12.56 -19.16 -22.37
CA ARG A 97 -12.35 -19.34 -20.92
C ARG A 97 -11.17 -20.23 -20.55
N LEU A 98 -10.30 -20.59 -21.49
CA LEU A 98 -9.09 -21.38 -21.23
C LEU A 98 -7.95 -20.46 -20.73
N HIS A 99 -8.19 -19.78 -19.61
CA HIS A 99 -7.27 -18.81 -19.04
C HIS A 99 -5.99 -19.47 -18.55
N ASP A 100 -4.86 -18.77 -18.72
CA ASP A 100 -3.62 -19.21 -18.10
C ASP A 100 -3.64 -18.87 -16.61
N ARG A 101 -3.34 -19.87 -15.79
CA ARG A 101 -3.17 -19.71 -14.34
C ARG A 101 -1.90 -20.40 -13.90
N VAL A 102 -0.93 -19.62 -13.43
CA VAL A 102 0.35 -20.13 -12.91
C VAL A 102 0.43 -19.76 -11.44
N ARG A 103 0.55 -20.77 -10.60
CA ARG A 103 0.69 -20.62 -9.14
C ARG A 103 2.10 -20.98 -8.71
N TYR A 104 2.64 -20.18 -7.81
CA TYR A 104 3.83 -20.48 -7.02
C TYR A 104 3.41 -20.63 -5.56
N SER A 105 3.74 -21.74 -4.94
CA SER A 105 3.48 -22.02 -3.53
C SER A 105 4.79 -22.26 -2.80
N LEU A 106 5.00 -21.60 -1.67
CA LEU A 106 6.17 -21.83 -0.81
C LEU A 106 5.93 -23.08 0.06
N LYS A 107 6.70 -24.15 -0.17
CA LYS A 107 6.65 -25.38 0.61
C LYS A 107 8.04 -25.72 1.13
N ASN A 108 8.20 -25.81 2.45
CA ASN A 108 9.49 -26.13 3.09
C ASN A 108 10.65 -25.25 2.60
N GLY A 109 10.40 -23.95 2.42
CA GLY A 109 11.41 -22.98 1.97
C GLY A 109 11.68 -22.99 0.45
N VAL A 110 10.99 -23.82 -0.32
CA VAL A 110 11.15 -23.93 -1.77
C VAL A 110 9.88 -23.50 -2.50
N TRP A 111 10.04 -22.69 -3.55
CA TRP A 111 8.93 -22.27 -4.40
C TRP A 111 8.61 -23.36 -5.43
N ILE A 112 7.39 -23.88 -5.39
CA ILE A 112 6.88 -24.86 -6.33
C ILE A 112 5.96 -24.18 -7.32
N LYS A 113 6.27 -24.31 -8.61
CA LYS A 113 5.48 -23.80 -9.71
C LYS A 113 4.50 -24.84 -10.22
N GLU A 114 3.24 -24.45 -10.36
CA GLU A 114 2.16 -25.30 -10.84
C GLU A 114 1.29 -24.54 -11.86
N ARG A 115 0.67 -25.25 -12.79
CA ARG A 115 -0.38 -24.70 -13.65
C ARG A 115 -1.73 -25.15 -13.10
N LEU A 116 -2.66 -24.22 -12.96
CA LEU A 116 -4.03 -24.52 -12.53
C LEU A 116 -4.97 -24.53 -13.72
N ALA A 117 -5.98 -25.39 -13.65
CA ALA A 117 -7.10 -25.29 -14.58
C ALA A 117 -7.88 -23.98 -14.34
N PRO A 118 -8.39 -23.34 -15.39
CA PRO A 118 -9.19 -22.13 -15.30
C PRO A 118 -10.56 -22.35 -14.67
#